data_856a29089ab91c7cc961c5c185a970f0
#
_entry.id   856a29089ab91c7cc961c5c185a970f0
#
_cell.length_a   1.000
_cell.length_b   1.000
_cell.length_c   1.000
_cell.angle_alpha   90.00
_cell.angle_beta   90.00
_cell.angle_gamma   90.00
#
_symmetry.space_group_name_H-M   'P 1'
#
loop_
_entity.id
_entity.type
_entity.pdbx_description
1 polymer ?
#
loop_
_entity_poly.entity_id
_entity_poly.type
_entity_poly.pdbx_seq_one_letter_code
_entity_poly.pdbx_strand_id
1 'polypeptide(L)'
;MLKTVDLSGKFDRAAPCVMLLGGFDGVHAGHRRLAERAKRYSLPVGIMTIGGGKGEKSLFTFSEREDIFKGLGLDFAFELPFSEIRELPPEAFIDLLKRSFQPEAFVCGSDFRFGFRASGTPALIAASGVRVETEELLCIEGEKVSSSSIKRLLSEGDTAAAAKLLGEPFFLKGEVVRDRQVGRLMGFPTANVLY
;
A
#
# COMPACT_ATOMS: atom_id res chain seq x y z
N MET A 1 -6.49 17.01 -9.81
CA MET A 1 -6.13 15.86 -10.69
C MET A 1 -5.32 14.89 -9.83
N LEU A 2 -5.72 13.62 -9.73
CA LEU A 2 -5.02 12.65 -8.89
C LEU A 2 -3.55 12.51 -9.33
N LYS A 3 -2.63 12.62 -8.38
CA LYS A 3 -1.21 12.40 -8.63
C LYS A 3 -1.00 10.91 -8.88
N THR A 4 -0.71 10.55 -10.12
CA THR A 4 -0.45 9.18 -10.53
C THR A 4 1.03 9.04 -10.86
N VAL A 5 1.64 7.96 -10.41
CA VAL A 5 3.04 7.61 -10.71
C VAL A 5 3.00 6.40 -11.65
N ASP A 6 3.61 6.53 -12.82
CA ASP A 6 3.84 5.41 -13.73
C ASP A 6 5.04 4.60 -13.23
N LEU A 7 4.80 3.34 -12.89
CA LEU A 7 5.81 2.42 -12.36
C LEU A 7 6.47 1.58 -13.46
N SER A 8 5.74 1.35 -14.56
CA SER A 8 6.14 0.49 -15.67
C SER A 8 6.77 1.24 -16.85
N GLY A 9 6.59 2.58 -16.91
CA GLY A 9 6.93 3.41 -18.06
C GLY A 9 5.98 3.24 -19.24
N LYS A 10 4.83 2.57 -19.06
CA LYS A 10 3.88 2.21 -20.13
C LYS A 10 2.43 2.48 -19.75
N PHE A 11 2.18 3.17 -18.63
CA PHE A 11 0.82 3.39 -18.14
C PHE A 11 0.04 4.35 -19.02
N ASP A 12 -1.08 3.86 -19.58
CA ASP A 12 -2.11 4.65 -20.23
C ASP A 12 -3.35 4.72 -19.33
N ARG A 13 -3.69 5.92 -18.87
CA ARG A 13 -4.86 6.14 -18.00
C ARG A 13 -6.19 5.83 -18.69
N ALA A 14 -6.24 5.89 -20.01
CA ALA A 14 -7.43 5.60 -20.80
C ALA A 14 -7.61 4.09 -21.08
N ALA A 15 -6.59 3.28 -20.79
CA ALA A 15 -6.69 1.84 -20.98
C ALA A 15 -7.45 1.16 -19.83
N PRO A 16 -8.17 0.05 -20.12
CA PRO A 16 -8.75 -0.79 -19.09
C PRO A 16 -7.68 -1.28 -18.11
N CYS A 17 -8.00 -1.30 -16.83
CA CYS A 17 -7.06 -1.70 -15.78
C CYS A 17 -7.73 -2.44 -14.64
N VAL A 18 -6.94 -3.08 -13.79
CA VAL A 18 -7.36 -3.62 -12.50
C VAL A 18 -6.78 -2.77 -11.39
N MET A 19 -7.57 -2.48 -10.35
CA MET A 19 -7.14 -1.59 -9.28
C MET A 19 -7.18 -2.28 -7.93
N LEU A 20 -6.07 -2.22 -7.22
CA LEU A 20 -5.95 -2.61 -5.82
C LEU A 20 -6.45 -1.47 -4.93
N LEU A 21 -7.40 -1.76 -4.04
CA LEU A 21 -7.95 -0.78 -3.11
C LEU A 21 -7.57 -1.11 -1.67
N GLY A 22 -6.95 -0.15 -0.98
CA GLY A 22 -6.50 -0.31 0.40
C GLY A 22 -5.60 0.83 0.85
N GLY A 23 -5.14 0.79 2.09
CA GLY A 23 -4.16 1.75 2.62
C GLY A 23 -2.72 1.47 2.19
N PHE A 24 -2.39 0.21 2.02
CA PHE A 24 -1.08 -0.32 1.58
C PHE A 24 0.13 0.29 2.30
N ASP A 25 -0.01 0.60 3.58
CA ASP A 25 1.05 1.24 4.37
C ASP A 25 2.31 0.35 4.46
N GLY A 26 2.15 -0.94 4.79
CA GLY A 26 3.27 -1.88 4.95
C GLY A 26 3.50 -2.83 3.79
N VAL A 27 2.64 -2.84 2.77
CA VAL A 27 2.68 -3.80 1.64
C VAL A 27 2.94 -5.24 2.09
N HIS A 28 2.30 -5.63 3.19
CA HIS A 28 2.47 -6.91 3.86
C HIS A 28 1.98 -8.12 3.03
N ALA A 29 2.20 -9.33 3.53
CA ALA A 29 1.86 -10.59 2.84
C ALA A 29 0.40 -10.64 2.34
N GLY A 30 -0.57 -10.10 3.10
CA GLY A 30 -1.95 -9.97 2.64
C GLY A 30 -2.10 -9.06 1.41
N HIS A 31 -1.39 -7.94 1.37
CA HIS A 31 -1.38 -7.03 0.22
C HIS A 31 -0.73 -7.67 -1.01
N ARG A 32 0.32 -8.48 -0.83
CA ARG A 32 0.98 -9.22 -1.92
C ARG A 32 0.02 -10.22 -2.57
N ARG A 33 -0.84 -10.90 -1.79
CA ARG A 33 -1.90 -11.78 -2.32
C ARG A 33 -2.89 -11.03 -3.20
N LEU A 34 -3.28 -9.81 -2.81
CA LEU A 34 -4.14 -8.97 -3.63
C LEU A 34 -3.48 -8.65 -4.98
N ALA A 35 -2.17 -8.32 -4.98
CA ALA A 35 -1.43 -8.05 -6.20
C ALA A 35 -1.36 -9.28 -7.11
N GLU A 36 -1.10 -10.47 -6.56
CA GLU A 36 -1.09 -11.72 -7.33
C GLU A 36 -2.46 -12.03 -7.95
N ARG A 37 -3.55 -11.78 -7.21
CA ARG A 37 -4.91 -11.94 -7.72
C ARG A 37 -5.19 -10.98 -8.87
N ALA A 38 -4.84 -9.70 -8.73
CA ALA A 38 -5.06 -8.70 -9.76
C ALA A 38 -4.32 -9.02 -11.07
N LYS A 39 -3.12 -9.56 -11.00
CA LYS A 39 -2.33 -9.96 -12.18
C LYS A 39 -2.96 -11.06 -13.02
N ARG A 40 -3.90 -11.84 -12.49
CA ARG A 40 -4.61 -12.90 -13.25
C ARG A 40 -5.48 -12.32 -14.37
N TYR A 41 -5.77 -11.05 -14.36
CA TYR A 41 -6.56 -10.37 -15.39
C TYR A 41 -5.77 -10.09 -16.67
N SER A 42 -4.45 -10.19 -16.66
CA SER A 42 -3.59 -9.82 -17.80
C SER A 42 -3.84 -8.40 -18.32
N LEU A 43 -4.22 -7.49 -17.42
CA LEU A 43 -4.41 -6.07 -17.64
C LEU A 43 -3.41 -5.28 -16.78
N PRO A 44 -3.14 -4.00 -17.10
CA PRO A 44 -2.37 -3.12 -16.22
C PRO A 44 -2.95 -3.09 -14.82
N VAL A 45 -2.09 -3.24 -13.81
CA VAL A 45 -2.50 -3.26 -12.39
C VAL A 45 -2.08 -1.97 -11.71
N GLY A 46 -3.06 -1.23 -11.24
CA GLY A 46 -2.86 -0.04 -10.42
C GLY A 46 -3.06 -0.29 -8.94
N ILE A 47 -2.39 0.50 -8.12
CA ILE A 47 -2.57 0.47 -6.66
C ILE A 47 -2.95 1.84 -6.13
N MET A 48 -4.04 1.89 -5.37
CA MET A 48 -4.46 3.07 -4.62
C MET A 48 -3.77 3.06 -3.25
N THR A 49 -3.23 4.18 -2.85
CA THR A 49 -2.73 4.37 -1.48
C THR A 49 -3.34 5.62 -0.87
N ILE A 50 -3.34 5.71 0.46
CA ILE A 50 -3.86 6.84 1.19
C ILE A 50 -2.69 7.57 1.86
N GLY A 51 -2.52 8.84 1.53
CA GLY A 51 -1.51 9.72 2.12
C GLY A 51 -2.08 10.63 3.21
N GLY A 52 -1.23 11.07 4.15
CA GLY A 52 -1.63 12.05 5.18
C GLY A 52 -2.68 11.54 6.17
N GLY A 53 -2.74 10.23 6.41
CA GLY A 53 -3.63 9.63 7.41
C GLY A 53 -3.32 10.07 8.84
N LYS A 54 -4.27 9.87 9.75
CA LYS A 54 -4.28 10.31 11.15
C LYS A 54 -2.94 10.07 11.86
N GLY A 55 -2.01 11.06 11.86
CA GLY A 55 -0.92 11.19 12.84
C GLY A 55 -0.05 9.96 13.13
N GLU A 56 -0.39 8.79 12.62
CA GLU A 56 0.40 7.58 12.75
C GLU A 56 1.54 7.60 11.74
N LYS A 57 2.74 7.31 12.22
CA LYS A 57 3.90 7.13 11.34
C LYS A 57 3.65 5.94 10.41
N SER A 58 3.77 6.16 9.12
CA SER A 58 3.74 5.08 8.12
C SER A 58 4.88 4.10 8.34
N LEU A 59 4.69 2.81 7.98
CA LEU A 59 5.77 1.81 7.98
C LEU A 59 6.83 2.16 6.92
N PHE A 60 6.37 2.65 5.78
CA PHE A 60 7.22 3.07 4.68
C PHE A 60 6.76 4.43 4.13
N THR A 61 7.69 5.25 3.70
CA THR A 61 7.42 6.47 2.94
C THR A 61 6.77 6.10 1.60
N PHE A 62 6.17 7.07 0.92
CA PHE A 62 5.57 6.80 -0.40
C PHE A 62 6.63 6.34 -1.41
N SER A 63 7.84 6.94 -1.40
CA SER A 63 8.94 6.53 -2.28
C SER A 63 9.42 5.10 -2.03
N GLU A 64 9.50 4.68 -0.76
CA GLU A 64 9.84 3.28 -0.43
C GLU A 64 8.75 2.32 -0.90
N ARG A 65 7.47 2.70 -0.75
CA ARG A 65 6.35 1.92 -1.29
C ARG A 65 6.38 1.82 -2.81
N GLU A 66 6.76 2.89 -3.53
CA GLU A 66 6.93 2.84 -4.99
C GLU A 66 7.95 1.76 -5.41
N ASP A 67 9.08 1.67 -4.70
CA ASP A 67 10.08 0.63 -4.99
C ASP A 67 9.51 -0.78 -4.76
N ILE A 68 8.74 -0.98 -3.67
CA ILE A 68 8.06 -2.24 -3.40
C ILE A 68 7.01 -2.54 -4.49
N PHE A 69 6.21 -1.56 -4.90
CA PHE A 69 5.19 -1.72 -5.95
C PHE A 69 5.82 -2.11 -7.29
N LYS A 70 6.95 -1.49 -7.65
CA LYS A 70 7.74 -1.88 -8.84
C LYS A 70 8.23 -3.33 -8.72
N GLY A 71 8.77 -3.70 -7.57
CA GLY A 71 9.20 -5.08 -7.29
C GLY A 71 8.06 -6.10 -7.37
N LEU A 72 6.84 -5.69 -7.05
CA LEU A 72 5.63 -6.49 -7.23
C LEU A 72 5.14 -6.50 -8.69
N GLY A 73 5.77 -5.77 -9.61
CA GLY A 73 5.37 -5.69 -11.02
C GLY A 73 4.01 -5.01 -11.21
N LEU A 74 3.69 -4.00 -10.40
CA LEU A 74 2.53 -3.14 -10.60
C LEU A 74 2.86 -2.06 -11.63
N ASP A 75 1.86 -1.64 -12.40
CA ASP A 75 2.07 -0.72 -13.53
C ASP A 75 1.95 0.75 -13.13
N PHE A 76 1.10 1.07 -12.17
CA PHE A 76 0.94 2.44 -11.68
C PHE A 76 0.48 2.50 -10.23
N ALA A 77 0.81 3.60 -9.57
CA ALA A 77 0.31 3.91 -8.23
C ALA A 77 -0.32 5.30 -8.21
N PHE A 78 -1.32 5.50 -7.37
CA PHE A 78 -1.83 6.83 -7.09
C PHE A 78 -2.13 7.00 -5.62
N GLU A 79 -1.83 8.18 -5.10
CA GLU A 79 -2.05 8.53 -3.72
C GLU A 79 -3.27 9.46 -3.60
N LEU A 80 -4.19 9.10 -2.71
CA LEU A 80 -5.32 9.92 -2.32
C LEU A 80 -5.01 10.59 -0.97
N PRO A 81 -4.94 11.93 -0.90
CA PRO A 81 -4.83 12.61 0.38
C PRO A 81 -6.05 12.29 1.25
N PHE A 82 -5.82 11.80 2.48
CA PHE A 82 -6.91 11.45 3.39
C PHE A 82 -7.86 12.62 3.63
N SER A 83 -7.33 13.84 3.70
CA SER A 83 -8.13 15.07 3.85
C SER A 83 -9.15 15.29 2.74
N GLU A 84 -8.87 14.82 1.52
CA GLU A 84 -9.76 14.99 0.37
C GLU A 84 -10.86 13.91 0.30
N ILE A 85 -10.59 12.72 0.88
CA ILE A 85 -11.51 11.57 0.76
C ILE A 85 -12.31 11.27 2.03
N ARG A 86 -11.90 11.80 3.18
CA ARG A 86 -12.51 11.48 4.48
C ARG A 86 -13.99 11.85 4.60
N GLU A 87 -14.41 12.90 3.91
CA GLU A 87 -15.79 13.40 3.91
C GLU A 87 -16.59 12.96 2.66
N LEU A 88 -15.96 12.25 1.72
CA LEU A 88 -16.65 11.79 0.51
C LEU A 88 -17.68 10.71 0.83
N PRO A 89 -18.93 10.85 0.37
CA PRO A 89 -19.88 9.72 0.34
C PRO A 89 -19.29 8.53 -0.40
N PRO A 90 -19.61 7.29 -0.02
CA PRO A 90 -19.06 6.10 -0.68
C PRO A 90 -19.30 6.08 -2.20
N GLU A 91 -20.46 6.51 -2.65
CA GLU A 91 -20.82 6.59 -4.07
C GLU A 91 -19.91 7.58 -4.82
N ALA A 92 -19.66 8.75 -4.23
CA ALA A 92 -18.79 9.77 -4.80
C ALA A 92 -17.32 9.27 -4.90
N PHE A 93 -16.88 8.46 -3.94
CA PHE A 93 -15.56 7.82 -3.98
C PHE A 93 -15.47 6.81 -5.15
N ILE A 94 -16.49 5.97 -5.34
CA ILE A 94 -16.56 5.02 -6.46
C ILE A 94 -16.53 5.79 -7.80
N ASP A 95 -17.34 6.82 -7.92
CA ASP A 95 -17.41 7.66 -9.11
C ASP A 95 -16.09 8.37 -9.41
N LEU A 96 -15.36 8.80 -8.37
CA LEU A 96 -14.02 9.36 -8.52
C LEU A 96 -13.07 8.36 -9.19
N LEU A 97 -13.07 7.12 -8.72
CA LEU A 97 -12.21 6.06 -9.28
C LEU A 97 -12.61 5.72 -10.72
N LYS A 98 -13.90 5.56 -10.99
CA LYS A 98 -14.42 5.25 -12.33
C LYS A 98 -14.13 6.35 -13.36
N ARG A 99 -14.20 7.63 -12.96
CA ARG A 99 -13.89 8.76 -13.83
C ARG A 99 -12.39 9.00 -14.03
N SER A 100 -11.58 8.60 -13.05
CA SER A 100 -10.12 8.78 -13.10
C SER A 100 -9.42 7.69 -13.89
N PHE A 101 -9.99 6.52 -13.95
CA PHE A 101 -9.45 5.32 -14.57
C PHE A 101 -10.57 4.55 -15.27
N GLN A 102 -10.22 3.51 -16.02
CA GLN A 102 -11.20 2.58 -16.62
C GLN A 102 -11.10 1.21 -15.94
N PRO A 103 -11.60 1.07 -14.69
CA PRO A 103 -11.44 -0.17 -13.95
C PRO A 103 -12.37 -1.26 -14.48
N GLU A 104 -11.78 -2.36 -14.96
CA GLU A 104 -12.49 -3.61 -15.26
C GLU A 104 -12.81 -4.38 -13.96
N ALA A 105 -11.92 -4.28 -12.98
CA ALA A 105 -12.13 -4.88 -11.68
C ALA A 105 -11.42 -4.11 -10.57
N PHE A 106 -11.98 -4.19 -9.38
CA PHE A 106 -11.33 -3.84 -8.13
C PHE A 106 -10.97 -5.09 -7.33
N VAL A 107 -9.80 -5.09 -6.69
CA VAL A 107 -9.35 -6.16 -5.79
C VAL A 107 -9.02 -5.55 -4.43
N CYS A 108 -9.61 -6.06 -3.36
CA CYS A 108 -9.43 -5.52 -2.01
C CYS A 108 -9.57 -6.60 -0.92
N GLY A 109 -9.25 -6.26 0.32
CA GLY A 109 -9.57 -7.13 1.46
C GLY A 109 -11.09 -7.22 1.70
N SER A 110 -11.57 -8.34 2.23
CA SER A 110 -13.00 -8.51 2.58
C SER A 110 -13.46 -7.50 3.66
N ASP A 111 -12.51 -6.99 4.46
CA ASP A 111 -12.74 -5.95 5.47
C ASP A 111 -12.54 -4.51 4.95
N PHE A 112 -12.31 -4.32 3.65
CA PHE A 112 -12.10 -2.98 3.09
C PHE A 112 -13.28 -2.06 3.34
N ARG A 113 -12.98 -0.85 3.84
CA ARG A 113 -13.95 0.20 4.10
C ARG A 113 -13.45 1.52 3.54
N PHE A 114 -14.38 2.33 3.02
CA PHE A 114 -14.07 3.62 2.40
C PHE A 114 -15.22 4.62 2.56
N GLY A 115 -14.97 5.84 2.12
CA GLY A 115 -15.95 6.92 2.18
C GLY A 115 -16.20 7.43 3.59
N PHE A 116 -17.14 8.37 3.71
CA PHE A 116 -17.47 9.03 4.96
C PHE A 116 -17.82 8.01 6.06
N ARG A 117 -17.15 8.12 7.22
CA ARG A 117 -17.28 7.22 8.37
C ARG A 117 -17.06 5.74 8.04
N ALA A 118 -16.26 5.44 7.00
CA ALA A 118 -16.00 4.08 6.56
C ALA A 118 -17.27 3.26 6.22
N SER A 119 -18.31 3.94 5.71
CA SER A 119 -19.60 3.32 5.41
C SER A 119 -19.62 2.54 4.09
N GLY A 120 -18.64 2.77 3.19
CA GLY A 120 -18.50 2.02 1.95
C GLY A 120 -17.94 0.62 2.16
N THR A 121 -18.43 -0.33 1.37
CA THR A 121 -18.06 -1.75 1.42
C THR A 121 -17.78 -2.31 0.03
N PRO A 122 -17.08 -3.46 -0.11
CA PRO A 122 -16.92 -4.13 -1.40
C PRO A 122 -18.25 -4.43 -2.10
N ALA A 123 -19.31 -4.76 -1.34
CA ALA A 123 -20.62 -5.00 -1.90
C ALA A 123 -21.23 -3.74 -2.56
N LEU A 124 -20.99 -2.56 -2.00
CA LEU A 124 -21.42 -1.29 -2.60
C LEU A 124 -20.67 -1.02 -3.91
N ILE A 125 -19.38 -1.34 -3.98
CA ILE A 125 -18.62 -1.23 -5.25
C ILE A 125 -19.23 -2.17 -6.30
N ALA A 126 -19.50 -3.43 -5.94
CA ALA A 126 -20.12 -4.39 -6.85
C ALA A 126 -21.49 -3.90 -7.36
N ALA A 127 -22.30 -3.29 -6.49
CA ALA A 127 -23.59 -2.70 -6.88
C ALA A 127 -23.46 -1.53 -7.87
N SER A 128 -22.28 -0.90 -7.98
CA SER A 128 -21.99 0.15 -8.97
C SER A 128 -21.72 -0.37 -10.38
N GLY A 129 -21.75 -1.69 -10.59
CA GLY A 129 -21.55 -2.35 -11.88
C GLY A 129 -20.09 -2.65 -12.22
N VAL A 130 -19.14 -2.44 -11.30
CA VAL A 130 -17.74 -2.85 -11.49
C VAL A 130 -17.50 -4.18 -10.78
N ARG A 131 -16.76 -5.08 -11.42
CA ARG A 131 -16.37 -6.35 -10.81
C ARG A 131 -15.51 -6.12 -9.57
N VAL A 132 -15.79 -6.86 -8.50
CA VAL A 132 -15.00 -6.80 -7.25
C VAL A 132 -14.56 -8.20 -6.87
N GLU A 133 -13.29 -8.35 -6.57
CA GLU A 133 -12.75 -9.55 -5.93
C GLU A 133 -12.22 -9.21 -4.55
N THR A 134 -12.53 -10.05 -3.58
CA THR A 134 -12.07 -9.88 -2.21
C THR A 134 -11.16 -11.02 -1.79
N GLU A 135 -10.17 -10.70 -0.96
CA GLU A 135 -9.35 -11.65 -0.23
C GLU A 135 -9.69 -11.64 1.24
N GLU A 136 -9.75 -12.82 1.83
CA GLU A 136 -9.93 -12.97 3.26
C GLU A 136 -8.69 -12.52 4.03
N LEU A 137 -8.90 -12.14 5.29
CA LEU A 137 -7.82 -11.71 6.17
C LEU A 137 -6.82 -12.84 6.36
N LEU A 138 -5.54 -12.54 6.14
CA LEU A 138 -4.46 -13.48 6.33
C LEU A 138 -4.03 -13.49 7.80
N CYS A 139 -3.86 -14.70 8.36
CA CYS A 139 -3.19 -14.92 9.63
C CYS A 139 -1.94 -15.77 9.38
N ILE A 140 -0.84 -15.45 10.08
CA ILE A 140 0.42 -16.20 10.06
C ILE A 140 0.77 -16.52 11.52
N GLU A 141 0.94 -17.80 11.83
CA GLU A 141 1.24 -18.29 13.20
C GLU A 141 0.26 -17.76 14.26
N GLY A 142 -1.03 -17.60 13.90
CA GLY A 142 -2.07 -17.09 14.79
C GLY A 142 -2.15 -15.56 14.90
N GLU A 143 -1.19 -14.82 14.34
CA GLU A 143 -1.20 -13.34 14.30
C GLU A 143 -1.88 -12.85 13.03
N LYS A 144 -2.81 -11.89 13.16
CA LYS A 144 -3.43 -11.21 12.02
C LYS A 144 -2.39 -10.39 11.26
N VAL A 145 -2.28 -10.59 9.95
CA VAL A 145 -1.41 -9.79 9.08
C VAL A 145 -2.03 -8.42 8.85
N SER A 146 -1.45 -7.40 9.47
CA SER A 146 -1.88 -6.00 9.34
C SER A 146 -0.73 -5.03 9.60
N SER A 147 -0.84 -3.79 9.09
CA SER A 147 0.14 -2.73 9.40
C SER A 147 0.25 -2.47 10.90
N SER A 148 -0.84 -2.56 11.65
CA SER A 148 -0.84 -2.36 13.11
C SER A 148 -0.07 -3.46 13.84
N SER A 149 -0.27 -4.73 13.48
CA SER A 149 0.49 -5.86 14.03
C SER A 149 1.98 -5.72 13.75
N ILE A 150 2.34 -5.32 12.53
CA ILE A 150 3.74 -5.11 12.15
C ILE A 150 4.36 -3.96 12.95
N LYS A 151 3.68 -2.81 13.09
CA LYS A 151 4.14 -1.68 13.90
C LYS A 151 4.37 -2.09 15.35
N ARG A 152 3.45 -2.86 15.93
CA ARG A 152 3.60 -3.40 17.30
C ARG A 152 4.86 -4.25 17.40
N LEU A 153 5.03 -5.26 16.55
CA LEU A 153 6.19 -6.15 16.56
C LEU A 153 7.52 -5.38 16.42
N LEU A 154 7.58 -4.41 15.52
CA LEU A 154 8.76 -3.54 15.36
C LEU A 154 9.02 -2.72 16.63
N SER A 155 7.98 -2.21 17.30
CA SER A 155 8.15 -1.45 18.55
C SER A 155 8.61 -2.31 19.72
N GLU A 156 8.28 -3.60 19.69
CA GLU A 156 8.74 -4.62 20.65
C GLU A 156 10.14 -5.16 20.32
N GLY A 157 10.72 -4.79 19.16
CA GLY A 157 12.01 -5.27 18.69
C GLY A 157 11.96 -6.65 18.01
N ASP A 158 10.79 -7.24 17.84
CA ASP A 158 10.63 -8.53 17.15
C ASP A 158 10.61 -8.35 15.63
N THR A 159 11.77 -8.03 15.09
CA THR A 159 11.95 -7.83 13.64
C THR A 159 11.77 -9.12 12.83
N ALA A 160 12.01 -10.28 13.45
CA ALA A 160 11.84 -11.57 12.78
C ALA A 160 10.35 -11.89 12.56
N ALA A 161 9.50 -11.70 13.57
CA ALA A 161 8.06 -11.85 13.40
C ALA A 161 7.49 -10.78 12.46
N ALA A 162 7.95 -9.53 12.56
CA ALA A 162 7.55 -8.47 11.63
C ALA A 162 7.87 -8.84 10.17
N ALA A 163 9.06 -9.39 9.89
CA ALA A 163 9.46 -9.84 8.56
C ALA A 163 8.55 -10.95 8.00
N LYS A 164 8.10 -11.88 8.84
CA LYS A 164 7.13 -12.91 8.44
C LYS A 164 5.80 -12.30 7.98
N LEU A 165 5.29 -11.29 8.71
CA LEU A 165 4.04 -10.63 8.34
C LEU A 165 4.20 -9.74 7.11
N LEU A 166 5.36 -9.08 6.92
CA LEU A 166 5.68 -8.30 5.73
C LEU A 166 5.85 -9.19 4.49
N GLY A 167 6.43 -10.39 4.66
CA GLY A 167 6.87 -11.27 3.59
C GLY A 167 8.29 -10.97 3.13
N GLU A 168 8.97 -10.01 3.77
CA GLU A 168 10.38 -9.63 3.55
C GLU A 168 10.92 -8.91 4.79
N PRO A 169 12.26 -8.81 4.97
CA PRO A 169 12.84 -8.03 6.05
C PRO A 169 12.39 -6.57 6.02
N PHE A 170 12.08 -6.00 7.19
CA PHE A 170 11.85 -4.57 7.30
C PHE A 170 13.16 -3.81 6.98
N PHE A 171 13.06 -2.74 6.20
CA PHE A 171 14.21 -1.92 5.82
C PHE A 171 13.93 -0.44 6.08
N LEU A 172 15.01 0.31 6.21
CA LEU A 172 15.01 1.78 6.24
C LEU A 172 15.91 2.26 5.11
N LYS A 173 15.44 3.26 4.36
CA LYS A 173 16.19 3.87 3.26
C LYS A 173 16.54 5.30 3.62
N GLY A 174 17.82 5.64 3.57
CA GLY A 174 18.28 6.98 3.86
C GLY A 174 19.67 7.26 3.30
N GLU A 175 20.07 8.52 3.35
CA GLU A 175 21.40 8.93 2.91
C GLU A 175 22.44 8.70 4.01
N VAL A 176 23.56 8.06 3.66
CA VAL A 176 24.67 7.91 4.59
C VAL A 176 25.48 9.20 4.66
N VAL A 177 25.47 9.81 5.83
CA VAL A 177 26.19 11.07 6.08
C VAL A 177 27.43 10.86 6.94
N ARG A 178 28.45 11.68 6.71
CA ARG A 178 29.66 11.70 7.55
C ARG A 178 29.38 12.44 8.84
N ASP A 179 29.76 11.85 9.97
CA ASP A 179 29.80 12.46 11.29
C ASP A 179 31.19 12.22 11.90
N ARG A 180 31.35 12.36 13.21
CA ARG A 180 32.61 12.29 13.96
C ARG A 180 33.44 11.03 13.79
N GLN A 181 32.92 9.99 13.16
CA GLN A 181 33.59 8.72 12.85
C GLN A 181 34.23 8.01 14.07
N VAL A 182 33.69 8.24 15.25
CA VAL A 182 34.23 7.67 16.53
C VAL A 182 34.21 6.15 16.51
N GLY A 183 33.18 5.53 15.94
CA GLY A 183 33.08 4.07 15.81
C GLY A 183 34.25 3.47 15.02
N ARG A 184 34.72 4.17 13.98
CA ARG A 184 35.89 3.72 13.19
C ARG A 184 37.17 3.70 14.03
N LEU A 185 37.36 4.69 14.91
CA LEU A 185 38.49 4.74 15.83
C LEU A 185 38.48 3.62 16.87
N MET A 186 37.29 3.14 17.22
CA MET A 186 37.05 2.05 18.15
C MET A 186 37.04 0.66 17.47
N GLY A 187 37.32 0.56 16.17
CA GLY A 187 37.27 -0.70 15.43
C GLY A 187 35.87 -1.16 14.97
N PHE A 188 34.83 -0.36 15.20
CA PHE A 188 33.43 -0.64 14.82
C PHE A 188 32.92 0.46 13.89
N PRO A 189 33.19 0.38 12.57
CA PRO A 189 32.68 1.37 11.62
C PRO A 189 31.15 1.43 11.65
N THR A 190 30.61 2.61 11.85
CA THR A 190 29.15 2.85 11.86
C THR A 190 28.77 3.74 10.68
N ALA A 191 27.58 3.53 10.12
CA ALA A 191 26.97 4.42 9.16
C ALA A 191 25.92 5.28 9.87
N ASN A 192 26.00 6.61 9.72
CA ASN A 192 24.94 7.50 10.16
C ASN A 192 24.01 7.71 8.97
N VAL A 193 22.77 7.30 9.13
CA VAL A 193 21.75 7.38 8.10
C VAL A 193 20.78 8.51 8.44
N LEU A 194 20.64 9.48 7.54
CA LEU A 194 19.55 10.45 7.57
C LEU A 194 18.29 9.75 7.05
N TYR A 195 17.31 9.68 7.96
CA TYR A 195 16.03 9.05 7.72
C TYR A 195 14.86 10.03 7.91
#